data_0be53a4291b1dfa0f60a7ddc4227d28e
#
_entry.id   0be53a4291b1dfa0f60a7ddc4227d28e
#
_cell.length_a   1.000
_cell.length_b   1.000
_cell.length_c   1.000
_cell.angle_alpha   90.00
_cell.angle_beta   90.00
_cell.angle_gamma   90.00
#
_symmetry.space_group_name_H-M   'P 1'
#
loop_
_entity.id
_entity.type
_entity.pdbx_description
1 polymer ?
#
loop_
_entity_poly.entity_id
_entity_poly.type
_entity_poly.pdbx_seq_one_letter_code
_entity_poly.pdbx_strand_id
1 'polypeptide(L)'
;MTKGDDNPGGADAGGPPPKRAVIPKDAASIILWRKGARGTEILMGRRHRDMRFMPGVLVFPGGRVDLEDRHTRSTSDLGPEAQRMLELSATPSRARALAVCALREMHEETGLVMGRIDEGSGRLCPDLAPVGYLTRAITPADRPMRFHARFLIAEAKHATGEIQGSGELEEVRFFALDELHAQPVAKITALVLEEFEAWLAMTPVQRAKRELVRIQGKDNRVVEKRRG
;
A
#
# COMPACT_ATOMS: atom_id res chain seq x y z
N MET A 1 33.58 36.51 61.11
CA MET A 1 32.60 37.22 60.24
C MET A 1 32.96 36.94 58.83
N THR A 2 32.25 36.00 58.20
CA THR A 2 32.08 35.97 56.73
C THR A 2 30.95 34.95 56.42
N LYS A 3 30.00 35.46 55.76
CA LYS A 3 28.73 34.82 55.39
C LYS A 3 28.97 33.70 54.33
N GLY A 4 28.35 32.56 54.57
CA GLY A 4 28.19 31.55 53.53
C GLY A 4 27.13 31.99 52.51
N ASP A 5 27.42 31.76 51.23
CA ASP A 5 26.49 31.88 50.13
C ASP A 5 25.90 30.47 49.83
N ASP A 6 24.66 30.33 50.22
CA ASP A 6 23.83 29.19 49.78
C ASP A 6 23.44 29.40 48.32
N ASN A 7 23.89 28.49 47.46
CA ASN A 7 23.41 28.36 46.10
C ASN A 7 22.32 27.26 46.04
N PRO A 8 21.03 27.60 45.86
CA PRO A 8 20.00 26.56 45.67
C PRO A 8 20.10 26.00 44.25
N GLY A 9 20.45 24.72 44.18
CA GLY A 9 20.50 23.94 42.96
C GLY A 9 19.22 24.06 42.17
N GLY A 10 19.35 24.51 40.92
CA GLY A 10 18.28 24.52 39.94
C GLY A 10 17.77 23.10 39.66
N ALA A 11 16.54 22.85 40.05
CA ALA A 11 15.82 21.65 39.64
C ALA A 11 15.63 21.72 38.13
N ASP A 12 16.35 20.82 37.44
CA ASP A 12 16.15 20.53 36.03
C ASP A 12 14.71 19.95 35.86
N ALA A 13 13.80 20.82 35.40
CA ALA A 13 12.44 20.43 35.08
C ALA A 13 12.47 19.57 33.83
N GLY A 14 12.71 18.26 34.02
CA GLY A 14 12.63 17.27 32.99
C GLY A 14 11.24 17.30 32.34
N GLY A 15 11.20 17.84 31.12
CA GLY A 15 9.98 17.79 30.30
C GLY A 15 9.46 16.37 30.15
N PRO A 16 8.17 16.18 29.86
CA PRO A 16 7.59 14.85 29.73
C PRO A 16 8.38 14.03 28.70
N PRO A 17 8.65 12.75 28.97
CA PRO A 17 9.44 11.93 28.07
C PRO A 17 8.82 11.91 26.67
N PRO A 18 9.63 11.92 25.60
CA PRO A 18 9.12 11.95 24.25
C PRO A 18 8.18 10.76 24.03
N LYS A 19 6.95 11.03 23.59
CA LYS A 19 5.97 9.97 23.28
C LYS A 19 6.61 9.00 22.29
N ARG A 20 6.70 7.72 22.66
CA ARG A 20 7.19 6.66 21.77
C ARG A 20 6.37 6.70 20.48
N ALA A 21 7.06 6.83 19.35
CA ALA A 21 6.41 6.82 18.05
C ALA A 21 5.69 5.47 17.83
N VAL A 22 4.44 5.51 17.40
CA VAL A 22 3.65 4.31 17.09
C VAL A 22 4.35 3.52 15.98
N ILE A 23 4.51 2.21 16.17
CA ILE A 23 5.09 1.32 15.15
C ILE A 23 4.11 1.23 13.97
N PRO A 24 4.55 1.49 12.72
CA PRO A 24 3.69 1.36 11.57
C PRO A 24 3.20 -0.08 11.37
N LYS A 25 1.90 -0.25 11.13
CA LYS A 25 1.30 -1.54 10.78
C LYS A 25 1.53 -1.81 9.30
N ASP A 26 1.78 -3.08 8.95
CA ASP A 26 1.85 -3.48 7.54
C ASP A 26 0.49 -3.37 6.88
N ALA A 27 0.51 -2.84 5.66
CA ALA A 27 -0.65 -2.74 4.79
C ALA A 27 -0.22 -2.96 3.33
N ALA A 28 -1.15 -3.41 2.51
CA ALA A 28 -0.92 -3.59 1.08
C ALA A 28 -2.15 -3.13 0.28
N SER A 29 -1.90 -2.49 -0.85
CA SER A 29 -2.92 -2.09 -1.81
C SER A 29 -2.53 -2.55 -3.20
N ILE A 30 -3.52 -2.82 -4.05
CA ILE A 30 -3.30 -3.22 -5.43
C ILE A 30 -3.72 -2.11 -6.39
N ILE A 31 -2.84 -1.78 -7.33
CA ILE A 31 -3.14 -0.95 -8.49
C ILE A 31 -3.48 -1.91 -9.62
N LEU A 32 -4.76 -2.25 -9.73
CA LEU A 32 -5.26 -3.08 -10.82
C LEU A 32 -5.55 -2.17 -12.00
N TRP A 33 -4.87 -2.39 -13.13
CA TRP A 33 -4.92 -1.50 -14.27
C TRP A 33 -5.21 -2.25 -15.58
N ARG A 34 -5.74 -1.52 -16.55
CA ARG A 34 -6.00 -2.03 -17.90
C ARG A 34 -5.81 -0.94 -18.96
N LYS A 35 -5.72 -1.33 -20.20
CA LYS A 35 -5.90 -0.44 -21.35
C LYS A 35 -7.39 -0.35 -21.65
N GLY A 36 -7.96 0.82 -21.57
CA GLY A 36 -9.33 1.12 -21.88
C GLY A 36 -9.46 2.05 -23.09
N ALA A 37 -10.68 2.45 -23.42
CA ALA A 37 -10.97 3.30 -24.56
C ALA A 37 -10.32 4.70 -24.46
N ARG A 38 -10.15 5.20 -23.25
CA ARG A 38 -9.53 6.52 -22.96
C ARG A 38 -8.09 6.40 -22.44
N GLY A 39 -7.37 5.33 -22.81
CA GLY A 39 -6.01 5.11 -22.38
C GLY A 39 -5.90 4.14 -21.20
N THR A 40 -4.99 4.41 -20.28
CA THR A 40 -4.82 3.56 -19.09
C THR A 40 -5.89 3.89 -18.05
N GLU A 41 -6.54 2.84 -17.56
CA GLU A 41 -7.57 2.91 -16.51
C GLU A 41 -7.10 2.12 -15.27
N ILE A 42 -7.46 2.62 -14.08
CA ILE A 42 -7.11 2.02 -12.79
C ILE A 42 -8.38 1.77 -11.99
N LEU A 43 -8.48 0.59 -11.38
CA LEU A 43 -9.55 0.25 -10.45
C LEU A 43 -9.37 1.04 -9.15
N MET A 44 -10.36 1.83 -8.80
CA MET A 44 -10.44 2.55 -7.53
C MET A 44 -11.85 2.51 -6.99
N GLY A 45 -11.97 2.74 -5.70
CA GLY A 45 -13.26 2.90 -5.02
C GLY A 45 -13.26 4.18 -4.17
N ARG A 46 -14.44 4.77 -3.99
CA ARG A 46 -14.62 5.90 -3.09
C ARG A 46 -14.92 5.39 -1.70
N ARG A 47 -14.15 5.79 -0.71
CA ARG A 47 -14.40 5.41 0.68
C ARG A 47 -15.73 5.96 1.16
N HIS A 48 -16.51 5.09 1.83
CA HIS A 48 -17.81 5.50 2.40
C HIS A 48 -17.64 6.72 3.31
N ARG A 49 -18.62 7.62 3.30
CA ARG A 49 -18.55 8.89 4.04
C ARG A 49 -18.50 8.71 5.57
N ASP A 50 -19.00 7.61 6.07
CA ASP A 50 -19.00 7.28 7.50
C ASP A 50 -17.68 6.64 7.99
N MET A 51 -16.73 6.42 7.08
CA MET A 51 -15.44 5.86 7.45
C MET A 51 -14.62 6.86 8.28
N ARG A 52 -14.06 6.38 9.40
CA ARG A 52 -13.22 7.19 10.32
C ARG A 52 -11.96 7.76 9.69
N PHE A 53 -11.45 7.10 8.65
CA PHE A 53 -10.18 7.46 8.02
C PHE A 53 -10.40 7.78 6.54
N MET A 54 -10.12 9.04 6.16
CA MET A 54 -10.19 9.53 4.78
C MET A 54 -11.55 9.28 4.10
N PRO A 55 -12.68 9.78 4.63
CA PRO A 55 -14.00 9.60 4.03
C PRO A 55 -14.12 10.32 2.68
N GLY A 56 -14.85 9.75 1.74
CA GLY A 56 -15.22 10.37 0.47
C GLY A 56 -14.10 10.52 -0.57
N VAL A 57 -12.86 10.08 -0.28
CA VAL A 57 -11.75 10.12 -1.25
C VAL A 57 -11.64 8.82 -2.03
N LEU A 58 -11.12 8.90 -3.25
CA LEU A 58 -10.78 7.73 -4.03
C LEU A 58 -9.50 7.08 -3.50
N VAL A 59 -9.55 5.75 -3.38
CA VAL A 59 -8.43 4.92 -2.93
C VAL A 59 -8.28 3.69 -3.81
N PHE A 60 -7.08 3.14 -3.84
CA PHE A 60 -6.87 1.79 -4.37
C PHE A 60 -7.46 0.76 -3.40
N PRO A 61 -8.00 -0.36 -3.89
CA PRO A 61 -8.34 -1.49 -3.03
C PRO A 61 -7.15 -1.92 -2.18
N GLY A 62 -7.41 -2.17 -0.88
CA GLY A 62 -6.34 -2.57 0.01
C GLY A 62 -6.60 -2.29 1.47
N GLY A 63 -5.85 -3.01 2.31
CA GLY A 63 -6.02 -2.94 3.75
C GLY A 63 -4.80 -3.38 4.54
N ARG A 64 -5.05 -3.72 5.78
CA ARG A 64 -4.02 -4.17 6.72
C ARG A 64 -3.73 -5.65 6.55
N VAL A 65 -2.45 -6.01 6.66
CA VAL A 65 -2.06 -7.43 6.66
C VAL A 65 -2.58 -8.09 7.94
N ASP A 66 -3.32 -9.16 7.77
CA ASP A 66 -3.81 -10.01 8.83
C ASP A 66 -2.91 -11.23 9.07
N LEU A 67 -3.04 -11.87 10.23
CA LEU A 67 -2.26 -13.06 10.54
C LEU A 67 -2.54 -14.21 9.57
N GLU A 68 -3.79 -14.32 9.10
CA GLU A 68 -4.22 -15.34 8.15
C GLU A 68 -3.53 -15.21 6.79
N ASP A 69 -3.20 -14.00 6.34
CA ASP A 69 -2.52 -13.76 5.07
C ASP A 69 -1.19 -14.53 4.95
N ARG A 70 -0.51 -14.79 6.08
CA ARG A 70 0.73 -15.58 6.12
C ARG A 70 0.52 -17.05 5.82
N HIS A 71 -0.66 -17.57 6.14
CA HIS A 71 -0.98 -18.99 6.07
C HIS A 71 -1.93 -19.33 4.92
N THR A 72 -2.51 -18.30 4.28
CA THR A 72 -3.40 -18.47 3.14
C THR A 72 -2.68 -19.18 1.99
N ARG A 73 -3.29 -20.25 1.47
CA ARG A 73 -2.79 -20.96 0.28
C ARG A 73 -2.93 -20.05 -0.94
N SER A 74 -1.97 -20.12 -1.84
CA SER A 74 -2.01 -19.44 -3.14
C SER A 74 -1.90 -20.45 -4.26
N THR A 75 -2.38 -20.11 -5.44
CA THR A 75 -2.28 -20.95 -6.64
C THR A 75 -0.90 -20.90 -7.29
N SER A 76 -0.14 -19.85 -6.99
CA SER A 76 1.23 -19.63 -7.45
C SER A 76 2.05 -18.84 -6.42
N ASP A 77 3.35 -18.78 -6.63
CA ASP A 77 4.26 -17.91 -5.88
C ASP A 77 4.45 -16.55 -6.56
N LEU A 78 4.96 -15.58 -5.81
CA LEU A 78 5.38 -14.29 -6.36
C LEU A 78 6.43 -14.48 -7.46
N GLY A 79 6.30 -13.69 -8.52
CA GLY A 79 7.35 -13.59 -9.53
C GLY A 79 8.68 -13.15 -8.91
N PRO A 80 9.83 -13.64 -9.43
CA PRO A 80 11.15 -13.41 -8.80
C PRO A 80 11.52 -11.93 -8.63
N GLU A 81 11.05 -11.07 -9.53
CA GLU A 81 11.31 -9.63 -9.45
C GLU A 81 10.51 -8.99 -8.30
N ALA A 82 9.21 -9.24 -8.23
CA ALA A 82 8.35 -8.72 -7.18
C ALA A 82 8.82 -9.20 -5.80
N GLN A 83 9.18 -10.47 -5.68
CA GLN A 83 9.70 -11.04 -4.46
C GLN A 83 10.99 -10.32 -4.02
N ARG A 84 11.99 -10.20 -4.90
CA ARG A 84 13.26 -9.51 -4.59
C ARG A 84 13.05 -8.07 -4.16
N MET A 85 12.14 -7.35 -4.81
CA MET A 85 11.86 -5.96 -4.48
C MET A 85 11.13 -5.82 -3.13
N LEU A 86 10.17 -6.68 -2.83
CA LEU A 86 9.48 -6.71 -1.53
C LEU A 86 10.45 -7.05 -0.40
N GLU A 87 11.38 -7.96 -0.63
CA GLU A 87 12.39 -8.41 0.34
C GLU A 87 13.43 -7.35 0.70
N LEU A 88 13.53 -6.23 -0.03
CA LEU A 88 14.30 -5.07 0.43
C LEU A 88 13.82 -4.55 1.80
N SER A 89 12.57 -4.83 2.18
CA SER A 89 11.98 -4.32 3.42
C SER A 89 11.10 -5.32 4.16
N ALA A 90 11.11 -6.58 3.76
CA ALA A 90 10.31 -7.65 4.35
C ALA A 90 11.07 -8.99 4.31
N THR A 91 10.74 -9.92 5.19
CA THR A 91 11.16 -11.32 5.05
C THR A 91 10.37 -12.00 3.92
N PRO A 92 10.83 -13.12 3.33
CA PRO A 92 10.10 -13.83 2.29
C PRO A 92 8.64 -14.14 2.66
N SER A 93 8.40 -14.65 3.87
CA SER A 93 7.03 -14.91 4.37
C SER A 93 6.19 -13.64 4.46
N ARG A 94 6.78 -12.52 4.86
CA ARG A 94 6.10 -11.23 4.95
C ARG A 94 5.82 -10.64 3.56
N ALA A 95 6.75 -10.79 2.61
CA ALA A 95 6.57 -10.38 1.22
C ALA A 95 5.38 -11.10 0.58
N ARG A 96 5.30 -12.42 0.80
CA ARG A 96 4.16 -13.23 0.35
C ARG A 96 2.84 -12.77 1.01
N ALA A 97 2.82 -12.57 2.34
CA ALA A 97 1.63 -12.12 3.07
C ALA A 97 1.12 -10.76 2.59
N LEU A 98 2.01 -9.83 2.20
CA LEU A 98 1.64 -8.53 1.62
C LEU A 98 0.92 -8.69 0.27
N ALA A 99 1.37 -9.61 -0.58
CA ALA A 99 0.70 -9.87 -1.85
C ALA A 99 -0.66 -10.56 -1.66
N VAL A 100 -0.73 -11.52 -0.74
CA VAL A 100 -1.99 -12.17 -0.36
C VAL A 100 -3.00 -11.15 0.17
N CYS A 101 -2.58 -10.29 1.10
CA CYS A 101 -3.40 -9.21 1.64
C CYS A 101 -3.98 -8.31 0.54
N ALA A 102 -3.14 -7.84 -0.38
CA ALA A 102 -3.60 -6.95 -1.45
C ALA A 102 -4.68 -7.59 -2.34
N LEU A 103 -4.56 -8.88 -2.64
CA LEU A 103 -5.54 -9.60 -3.46
C LEU A 103 -6.80 -9.99 -2.67
N ARG A 104 -6.66 -10.31 -1.38
CA ARG A 104 -7.80 -10.56 -0.49
C ARG A 104 -8.65 -9.30 -0.34
N GLU A 105 -8.03 -8.18 0.00
CA GLU A 105 -8.71 -6.89 0.13
C GLU A 105 -9.38 -6.47 -1.20
N MET A 106 -8.69 -6.64 -2.33
CA MET A 106 -9.30 -6.40 -3.64
C MET A 106 -10.57 -7.23 -3.82
N HIS A 107 -10.52 -8.53 -3.48
CA HIS A 107 -11.69 -9.40 -3.60
C HIS A 107 -12.82 -8.96 -2.66
N GLU A 108 -12.52 -8.71 -1.40
CA GLU A 108 -13.50 -8.30 -0.37
C GLU A 108 -14.16 -6.95 -0.71
N GLU A 109 -13.39 -6.00 -1.23
CA GLU A 109 -13.86 -4.64 -1.52
C GLU A 109 -14.50 -4.49 -2.90
N THR A 110 -14.18 -5.36 -3.86
CA THR A 110 -14.58 -5.16 -5.28
C THR A 110 -15.26 -6.35 -5.94
N GLY A 111 -15.28 -7.52 -5.31
CA GLY A 111 -15.81 -8.77 -5.89
C GLY A 111 -14.89 -9.42 -6.93
N LEU A 112 -13.82 -8.75 -7.38
CA LEU A 112 -12.90 -9.31 -8.38
C LEU A 112 -12.02 -10.40 -7.75
N VAL A 113 -11.74 -11.46 -8.54
CA VAL A 113 -10.96 -12.62 -8.14
C VAL A 113 -9.71 -12.71 -9.01
N MET A 114 -8.53 -12.63 -8.39
CA MET A 114 -7.26 -13.01 -9.02
C MET A 114 -6.75 -14.29 -8.36
N GLY A 115 -7.00 -15.41 -9.03
CA GLY A 115 -6.81 -16.75 -8.51
C GLY A 115 -8.07 -17.59 -8.60
N ARG A 116 -8.42 -18.30 -7.55
CA ARG A 116 -9.66 -19.07 -7.47
C ARG A 116 -10.27 -19.01 -6.08
N ILE A 117 -11.58 -19.22 -6.00
CA ILE A 117 -12.25 -19.44 -4.73
C ILE A 117 -12.17 -20.93 -4.41
N ASP A 118 -11.76 -21.24 -3.20
CA ASP A 118 -11.73 -22.62 -2.70
C ASP A 118 -13.16 -23.08 -2.40
N GLU A 119 -13.62 -24.13 -3.06
CA GLU A 119 -15.00 -24.61 -2.95
C GLU A 119 -15.37 -25.07 -1.54
N GLY A 120 -14.42 -25.60 -0.78
CA GLY A 120 -14.67 -26.13 0.56
C GLY A 120 -14.75 -25.06 1.64
N SER A 121 -13.94 -24.00 1.53
CA SER A 121 -13.86 -22.93 2.53
C SER A 121 -14.51 -21.61 2.10
N GLY A 122 -14.81 -21.44 0.81
CA GLY A 122 -15.28 -20.18 0.24
C GLY A 122 -14.21 -19.07 0.23
N ARG A 123 -12.95 -19.39 0.54
CA ARG A 123 -11.88 -18.42 0.65
C ARG A 123 -11.11 -18.26 -0.65
N LEU A 124 -10.57 -17.08 -0.86
CA LEU A 124 -9.68 -16.80 -1.97
C LEU A 124 -8.35 -17.58 -1.82
N CYS A 125 -7.98 -18.34 -2.86
CA CYS A 125 -6.63 -18.83 -3.11
C CYS A 125 -6.01 -17.95 -4.20
N PRO A 126 -5.25 -16.89 -3.83
CA PRO A 126 -4.80 -15.90 -4.80
C PRO A 126 -3.73 -16.46 -5.75
N ASP A 127 -3.70 -15.92 -6.97
CA ASP A 127 -2.61 -16.09 -7.92
C ASP A 127 -1.62 -14.95 -7.77
N LEU A 128 -0.43 -15.23 -7.26
CA LEU A 128 0.59 -14.22 -6.97
C LEU A 128 1.56 -13.98 -8.14
N ALA A 129 1.60 -14.88 -9.14
CA ALA A 129 2.55 -14.78 -10.24
C ALA A 129 2.43 -13.48 -11.06
N PRO A 130 1.22 -12.95 -11.38
CA PRO A 130 1.08 -11.71 -12.14
C PRO A 130 1.30 -10.44 -11.32
N VAL A 131 1.51 -10.57 -9.99
CA VAL A 131 1.65 -9.41 -9.10
C VAL A 131 3.05 -8.82 -9.19
N GLY A 132 3.12 -7.55 -9.58
CA GLY A 132 4.33 -6.73 -9.51
C GLY A 132 4.36 -5.86 -8.25
N TYR A 133 5.50 -5.22 -8.01
CA TYR A 133 5.66 -4.29 -6.89
C TYR A 133 6.07 -2.91 -7.39
N LEU A 134 5.32 -1.86 -7.04
CA LEU A 134 5.55 -0.51 -7.51
C LEU A 134 6.39 0.32 -6.53
N THR A 135 5.84 0.58 -5.35
CA THR A 135 6.41 1.49 -4.36
C THR A 135 5.90 1.17 -2.95
N ARG A 136 6.46 1.85 -1.95
CA ARG A 136 5.98 1.77 -0.58
C ARG A 136 5.97 3.13 0.10
N ALA A 137 5.09 3.28 1.06
CA ALA A 137 4.98 4.49 1.85
C ALA A 137 4.97 4.20 3.35
N ILE A 138 5.58 5.09 4.13
CA ILE A 138 5.57 5.01 5.58
C ILE A 138 4.92 6.27 6.13
N THR A 139 3.82 6.10 6.87
CA THR A 139 3.14 7.22 7.53
C THR A 139 4.09 7.95 8.47
N PRO A 140 4.11 9.30 8.48
CA PRO A 140 4.93 10.09 9.37
C PRO A 140 4.81 9.71 10.84
N ALA A 141 5.88 9.95 11.63
CA ALA A 141 5.96 9.50 13.02
C ALA A 141 5.02 10.26 13.98
N ASP A 142 4.61 11.46 13.60
CA ASP A 142 3.69 12.33 14.34
C ASP A 142 2.22 11.91 14.24
N ARG A 143 1.89 10.92 13.42
CA ARG A 143 0.52 10.48 13.22
C ARG A 143 0.11 9.42 14.24
N PRO A 144 -1.13 9.49 14.79
CA PRO A 144 -1.62 8.54 15.79
C PRO A 144 -1.84 7.14 15.22
N MET A 145 -2.13 7.05 13.92
CA MET A 145 -2.28 5.80 13.19
C MET A 145 -1.25 5.77 12.06
N ARG A 146 -0.43 4.72 12.03
CA ARG A 146 0.67 4.60 11.08
C ARG A 146 0.63 3.30 10.33
N PHE A 147 0.90 3.38 9.04
CA PHE A 147 1.00 2.25 8.13
C PHE A 147 2.36 2.24 7.43
N HIS A 148 2.86 1.05 7.18
CA HIS A 148 3.89 0.78 6.21
C HIS A 148 3.20 0.10 5.02
N ALA A 149 2.66 0.93 4.13
CA ALA A 149 1.86 0.48 2.99
C ALA A 149 2.78 0.10 1.81
N ARG A 150 2.49 -1.04 1.16
CA ARG A 150 3.08 -1.47 -0.11
C ARG A 150 2.03 -1.35 -1.19
N PHE A 151 2.44 -0.80 -2.31
CA PHE A 151 1.59 -0.65 -3.49
C PHE A 151 2.06 -1.63 -4.55
N LEU A 152 1.22 -2.64 -4.77
CA LEU A 152 1.44 -3.69 -5.76
C LEU A 152 0.70 -3.31 -7.04
N ILE A 153 1.09 -3.93 -8.15
CA ILE A 153 0.48 -3.69 -9.46
C ILE A 153 0.14 -5.01 -10.13
N ALA A 154 -0.96 -5.03 -10.86
CA ALA A 154 -1.31 -6.15 -11.75
C ALA A 154 -2.20 -5.65 -12.90
N GLU A 155 -2.14 -6.35 -14.04
CA GLU A 155 -3.08 -6.12 -15.13
C GLU A 155 -4.43 -6.78 -14.86
N ALA A 156 -5.51 -6.07 -15.14
CA ALA A 156 -6.88 -6.54 -14.92
C ALA A 156 -7.25 -7.81 -15.70
N LYS A 157 -6.51 -8.14 -16.77
CA LYS A 157 -6.70 -9.39 -17.53
C LYS A 157 -6.49 -10.67 -16.69
N HIS A 158 -5.81 -10.55 -15.54
CA HIS A 158 -5.57 -11.67 -14.61
C HIS A 158 -6.66 -11.77 -13.53
N ALA A 159 -7.59 -10.85 -13.50
CA ALA A 159 -8.74 -10.88 -12.59
C ALA A 159 -10.02 -11.28 -13.32
N THR A 160 -10.90 -12.00 -12.63
CA THR A 160 -12.21 -12.44 -13.12
C THR A 160 -13.31 -11.95 -12.17
N GLY A 161 -14.57 -12.14 -12.53
CA GLY A 161 -15.71 -11.71 -11.74
C GLY A 161 -16.25 -10.36 -12.19
N GLU A 162 -17.28 -9.90 -11.49
CA GLU A 162 -17.92 -8.61 -11.72
C GLU A 162 -17.61 -7.65 -10.58
N ILE A 163 -17.45 -6.36 -10.94
CA ILE A 163 -17.22 -5.34 -9.92
C ILE A 163 -18.49 -5.16 -9.10
N GLN A 164 -18.35 -5.38 -7.80
CA GLN A 164 -19.40 -5.15 -6.81
C GLN A 164 -18.83 -4.24 -5.73
N GLY A 165 -19.59 -3.20 -5.35
CA GLY A 165 -19.22 -2.37 -4.21
C GLY A 165 -19.32 -3.18 -2.92
N SER A 166 -18.47 -2.87 -1.97
CA SER A 166 -18.57 -3.35 -0.59
C SER A 166 -19.17 -2.24 0.30
N GLY A 167 -19.53 -2.56 1.54
CA GLY A 167 -19.95 -1.52 2.50
C GLY A 167 -18.84 -0.51 2.85
N GLU A 168 -17.59 -0.77 2.45
CA GLU A 168 -16.43 0.10 2.70
C GLU A 168 -16.09 1.01 1.53
N LEU A 169 -16.27 0.52 0.30
CA LEU A 169 -16.05 1.27 -0.93
C LEU A 169 -17.35 1.43 -1.72
N GLU A 170 -17.64 2.68 -2.05
CA GLU A 170 -18.67 3.08 -3.00
C GLU A 170 -18.05 3.43 -4.35
N GLU A 171 -18.85 3.53 -5.42
CA GLU A 171 -18.39 3.94 -6.75
C GLU A 171 -17.14 3.17 -7.21
N VAL A 172 -17.11 1.85 -7.02
CA VAL A 172 -15.99 1.01 -7.45
C VAL A 172 -16.05 0.84 -8.96
N ARG A 173 -15.03 1.35 -9.66
CA ARG A 173 -14.90 1.22 -11.12
C ARG A 173 -13.49 1.48 -11.60
N PHE A 174 -13.25 1.23 -12.86
CA PHE A 174 -12.05 1.69 -13.54
C PHE A 174 -12.19 3.18 -13.89
N PHE A 175 -11.24 3.97 -13.42
CA PHE A 175 -11.10 5.39 -13.72
C PHE A 175 -9.97 5.59 -14.72
N ALA A 176 -10.16 6.43 -15.73
CA ALA A 176 -9.08 6.82 -16.61
C ALA A 176 -8.06 7.71 -15.85
N LEU A 177 -6.78 7.64 -16.20
CA LEU A 177 -5.73 8.40 -15.49
C LEU A 177 -5.97 9.92 -15.56
N ASP A 178 -6.42 10.43 -16.69
CA ASP A 178 -6.77 11.84 -16.86
C ASP A 178 -7.90 12.28 -15.93
N GLU A 179 -8.90 11.41 -15.73
CA GLU A 179 -10.00 11.64 -14.81
C GLU A 179 -9.51 11.68 -13.35
N LEU A 180 -8.57 10.80 -12.98
CA LEU A 180 -8.04 10.73 -11.60
C LEU A 180 -7.32 12.00 -11.17
N HIS A 181 -6.63 12.68 -12.07
CA HIS A 181 -5.99 13.97 -11.78
C HIS A 181 -6.97 15.08 -11.39
N ALA A 182 -8.22 14.97 -11.82
CA ALA A 182 -9.28 15.92 -11.47
C ALA A 182 -10.07 15.54 -10.22
N GLN A 183 -9.86 14.35 -9.66
CA GLN A 183 -10.58 13.85 -8.49
C GLN A 183 -9.89 14.22 -7.17
N PRO A 184 -10.67 14.41 -6.09
CA PRO A 184 -10.11 14.53 -4.76
C PRO A 184 -9.53 13.19 -4.32
N VAL A 185 -8.22 13.07 -4.38
CA VAL A 185 -7.46 11.91 -3.88
C VAL A 185 -6.59 12.34 -2.71
N ALA A 186 -6.26 11.39 -1.85
CA ALA A 186 -5.29 11.63 -0.80
C ALA A 186 -3.90 11.93 -1.40
N LYS A 187 -3.12 12.77 -0.71
CA LYS A 187 -1.77 13.11 -1.16
C LYS A 187 -0.91 11.89 -1.48
N ILE A 188 -0.98 10.86 -0.63
CA ILE A 188 -0.24 9.62 -0.88
C ILE A 188 -0.72 8.90 -2.14
N THR A 189 -2.03 8.92 -2.42
CA THR A 189 -2.59 8.35 -3.64
C THR A 189 -2.06 9.08 -4.87
N ALA A 190 -2.02 10.43 -4.84
CA ALA A 190 -1.45 11.22 -5.94
C ALA A 190 0.02 10.87 -6.19
N LEU A 191 0.85 10.78 -5.15
CA LEU A 191 2.26 10.41 -5.27
C LEU A 191 2.45 8.99 -5.84
N VAL A 192 1.58 8.06 -5.47
CA VAL A 192 1.60 6.69 -6.00
C VAL A 192 1.17 6.65 -7.46
N LEU A 193 0.19 7.47 -7.86
CA LEU A 193 -0.21 7.63 -9.27
C LEU A 193 0.95 8.16 -10.11
N GLU A 194 1.69 9.17 -9.64
CA GLU A 194 2.89 9.66 -10.32
C GLU A 194 3.96 8.57 -10.50
N GLU A 195 4.20 7.74 -9.48
CA GLU A 195 5.11 6.59 -9.58
C GLU A 195 4.61 5.55 -10.59
N PHE A 196 3.30 5.33 -10.65
CA PHE A 196 2.70 4.41 -11.59
C PHE A 196 2.81 4.92 -13.04
N GLU A 197 2.59 6.21 -13.29
CA GLU A 197 2.78 6.83 -14.60
C GLU A 197 4.23 6.76 -15.06
N ALA A 198 5.17 7.07 -14.17
CA ALA A 198 6.59 6.90 -14.45
C ALA A 198 6.94 5.44 -14.81
N TRP A 199 6.36 4.48 -14.08
CA TRP A 199 6.51 3.06 -14.37
C TRP A 199 5.89 2.67 -15.73
N LEU A 200 4.72 3.20 -16.08
CA LEU A 200 4.07 2.95 -17.37
C LEU A 200 4.92 3.42 -18.55
N ALA A 201 5.60 4.56 -18.40
CA ALA A 201 6.47 5.12 -19.42
C ALA A 201 7.76 4.31 -19.66
N MET A 202 8.13 3.41 -18.73
CA MET A 202 9.31 2.59 -18.83
C MET A 202 9.12 1.42 -19.80
N THR A 203 10.18 1.09 -20.56
CA THR A 203 10.25 -0.17 -21.28
C THR A 203 10.37 -1.37 -20.32
N PRO A 204 10.08 -2.61 -20.75
CA PRO A 204 10.27 -3.81 -19.91
C PRO A 204 11.69 -3.92 -19.32
N VAL A 205 12.71 -3.56 -20.10
CA VAL A 205 14.12 -3.59 -19.65
C VAL A 205 14.36 -2.55 -18.54
N GLN A 206 13.79 -1.36 -18.68
CA GLN A 206 13.90 -0.32 -17.65
C GLN A 206 13.16 -0.71 -16.37
N ARG A 207 11.96 -1.31 -16.49
CA ARG A 207 11.19 -1.82 -15.35
C ARG A 207 11.98 -2.87 -14.57
N ALA A 208 12.60 -3.82 -15.25
CA ALA A 208 13.42 -4.87 -14.62
C ALA A 208 14.66 -4.33 -13.88
N LYS A 209 15.19 -3.18 -14.33
CA LYS A 209 16.38 -2.56 -13.74
C LYS A 209 16.07 -1.42 -12.77
N ARG A 210 14.80 -1.01 -12.64
CA ARG A 210 14.44 0.14 -11.82
C ARG A 210 14.81 -0.08 -10.36
N GLU A 211 15.17 0.99 -9.70
CA GLU A 211 15.31 1.03 -8.25
C GLU A 211 13.93 1.23 -7.59
N LEU A 212 13.78 0.74 -6.36
CA LEU A 212 12.56 0.96 -5.60
C LEU A 212 12.55 2.37 -5.02
N VAL A 213 11.47 3.10 -5.26
CA VAL A 213 11.20 4.36 -4.59
C VAL A 213 10.39 4.12 -3.32
N ARG A 214 10.81 4.72 -2.22
CA ARG A 214 10.06 4.76 -0.96
C ARG A 214 9.58 6.18 -0.70
N ILE A 215 8.29 6.34 -0.47
CA ILE A 215 7.68 7.61 -0.08
C ILE A 215 7.69 7.70 1.45
N GLN A 216 8.32 8.73 1.99
CA GLN A 216 8.43 8.94 3.43
C GLN A 216 8.13 10.38 3.83
N GLY A 217 7.38 10.57 4.90
CA GLY A 217 7.01 11.90 5.36
C GLY A 217 5.99 12.57 4.46
N LYS A 218 6.17 13.87 4.19
CA LYS A 218 5.20 14.62 3.40
C LYS A 218 5.38 14.43 1.89
N ASP A 219 6.65 14.33 1.41
CA ASP A 219 6.95 14.29 -0.03
C ASP A 219 8.31 13.66 -0.36
N ASN A 220 9.04 13.14 0.60
CA ASN A 220 10.38 12.63 0.37
C ASN A 220 10.34 11.29 -0.39
N ARG A 221 10.85 11.30 -1.61
CA ARG A 221 11.15 10.09 -2.37
C ARG A 221 12.59 9.66 -2.07
N VAL A 222 12.74 8.48 -1.51
CA VAL A 222 14.03 7.88 -1.19
C VAL A 222 14.22 6.67 -2.08
N VAL A 223 15.28 6.70 -2.88
CA VAL A 223 15.66 5.56 -3.72
C VAL A 223 16.31 4.50 -2.84
N GLU A 224 15.77 3.29 -2.88
CA GLU A 224 16.32 2.14 -2.16
C GLU A 224 17.19 1.32 -3.09
N LYS A 225 18.49 1.38 -2.85
CA LYS A 225 19.44 0.57 -3.58
C LYS A 225 19.39 -0.88 -3.11
N ARG A 226 19.52 -1.80 -4.06
CA ARG A 226 19.78 -3.21 -3.75
C ARG A 226 21.03 -3.28 -2.87
N ARG A 227 20.93 -3.92 -1.73
CA ARG A 227 22.14 -4.35 -1.03
C ARG A 227 22.73 -5.45 -1.88
N GLY A 228 23.94 -5.19 -2.40
CA GLY A 228 24.74 -6.16 -3.14
C GLY A 228 25.06 -7.39 -2.28
#